data_b8a383dc6c4e22be31474f51c613adf7
#
_entry.id   b8a383dc6c4e22be31474f51c613adf7
#
_cell.length_a   1.000
_cell.length_b   1.000
_cell.length_c   1.000
_cell.angle_alpha   90.00
_cell.angle_beta   90.00
_cell.angle_gamma   90.00
#
_symmetry.space_group_name_H-M   'P 1'
#
loop_
_entity.id
_entity.type
_entity.pdbx_description
1 polymer ?
#
loop_
_entity_poly.entity_id
_entity_poly.type
_entity_poly.pdbx_seq_one_letter_code
_entity_poly.pdbx_strand_id
1 'polypeptide(L)'
;MVQSLELLLDEGSESALRGSWDALAAAGLPSLASHTSETNRPHVTVAAAEEGLDGALDAVRAVVAGWGLGTGGLAAVVGSPVLFGGAKQRWVLARQIVPSRPLLTLHAAVHRALSEHAPEAEVDPQTTPDGWTAHVTLSRRMPADRLAEALAVVDPEPIPFRFTGLRFWDSPSKTVTDL
;
A
#
# COMPACT_ATOMS: atom_id res chain seq x y z
N MET A 1 -6.15 2.74 16.36
CA MET A 1 -6.48 3.62 15.21
C MET A 1 -5.21 3.69 14.41
N VAL A 2 -5.20 4.00 13.12
CA VAL A 2 -3.98 3.92 12.32
C VAL A 2 -3.89 5.15 11.43
N GLN A 3 -2.74 5.81 11.46
CA GLN A 3 -2.29 6.74 10.44
C GLN A 3 -1.40 6.00 9.45
N SER A 4 -1.45 6.34 8.17
CA SER A 4 -0.56 5.75 7.17
C SER A 4 -0.13 6.75 6.10
N LEU A 5 1.08 6.53 5.57
CA LEU A 5 1.59 7.14 4.36
C LEU A 5 1.48 6.11 3.22
N GLU A 6 0.82 6.49 2.13
CA GLU A 6 0.39 5.56 1.09
C GLU A 6 0.79 6.06 -0.30
N LEU A 7 1.65 5.32 -1.00
CA LEU A 7 1.95 5.57 -2.42
C LEU A 7 0.76 5.18 -3.29
N LEU A 8 0.41 6.07 -4.21
CA LEU A 8 -0.68 5.92 -5.16
C LEU A 8 -0.17 5.46 -6.51
N LEU A 9 -0.94 4.60 -7.16
CA LEU A 9 -0.66 4.07 -8.47
C LEU A 9 -1.28 4.96 -9.56
N ASP A 10 -0.80 4.81 -10.80
CA ASP A 10 -1.47 5.39 -11.97
C ASP A 10 -2.87 4.77 -12.19
N GLU A 11 -3.72 5.50 -12.91
CA GLU A 11 -5.13 5.13 -13.12
C GLU A 11 -5.30 3.76 -13.77
N GLY A 12 -4.45 3.41 -14.75
CA GLY A 12 -4.54 2.13 -15.44
C GLY A 12 -4.28 0.95 -14.51
N SER A 13 -3.25 1.06 -13.68
CA SER A 13 -2.88 0.01 -12.72
C SER A 13 -3.84 -0.06 -11.54
N GLU A 14 -4.36 1.09 -11.09
CA GLU A 14 -5.43 1.11 -10.10
C GLU A 14 -6.66 0.37 -10.62
N SER A 15 -7.07 0.62 -11.88
CA SER A 15 -8.19 -0.06 -12.52
C SER A 15 -7.98 -1.57 -12.62
N ALA A 16 -6.78 -2.03 -13.02
CA ALA A 16 -6.45 -3.45 -13.10
C ALA A 16 -6.52 -4.14 -11.72
N LEU A 17 -6.04 -3.48 -10.67
CA LEU A 17 -6.10 -4.01 -9.30
C LEU A 17 -7.53 -4.02 -8.74
N ARG A 18 -8.35 -3.01 -9.08
CA ARG A 18 -9.79 -3.03 -8.79
C ARG A 18 -10.48 -4.19 -9.50
N GLY A 19 -10.09 -4.51 -10.74
CA GLY A 19 -10.54 -5.71 -11.45
C GLY A 19 -10.25 -7.00 -10.68
N SER A 20 -9.08 -7.10 -10.02
CA SER A 20 -8.76 -8.21 -9.12
C SER A 20 -9.66 -8.24 -7.87
N TRP A 21 -10.00 -7.08 -7.30
CA TRP A 21 -10.98 -6.99 -6.20
C TRP A 21 -12.35 -7.48 -6.62
N ASP A 22 -12.81 -7.07 -7.82
CA ASP A 22 -14.11 -7.45 -8.37
C ASP A 22 -14.17 -8.94 -8.71
N ALA A 23 -13.09 -9.53 -9.24
CA ALA A 23 -13.00 -10.96 -9.51
C ALA A 23 -13.11 -11.79 -8.22
N LEU A 24 -12.42 -11.39 -7.15
CA LEU A 24 -12.56 -12.02 -5.83
C LEU A 24 -14.00 -11.91 -5.31
N ALA A 25 -14.61 -10.73 -5.40
CA ALA A 25 -15.99 -10.51 -4.94
C ALA A 25 -16.99 -11.34 -5.75
N ALA A 26 -16.84 -11.41 -7.07
CA ALA A 26 -17.68 -12.22 -7.95
C ALA A 26 -17.59 -13.73 -7.65
N ALA A 27 -16.43 -14.20 -7.18
CA ALA A 27 -16.23 -15.56 -6.69
C ALA A 27 -16.75 -15.80 -5.26
N GLY A 28 -17.39 -14.81 -4.63
CA GLY A 28 -17.86 -14.91 -3.26
C GLY A 28 -16.74 -15.00 -2.21
N LEU A 29 -15.58 -14.45 -2.54
CA LEU A 29 -14.40 -14.42 -1.69
C LEU A 29 -14.27 -13.07 -0.95
N PRO A 30 -13.62 -13.03 0.22
CA PRO A 30 -13.27 -11.77 0.85
C PRO A 30 -12.49 -10.88 -0.12
N SER A 31 -12.91 -9.62 -0.26
CA SER A 31 -12.33 -8.65 -1.19
C SER A 31 -12.40 -7.24 -0.63
N LEU A 32 -11.44 -6.38 -0.99
CA LEU A 32 -11.50 -4.95 -0.69
C LEU A 32 -12.56 -4.21 -1.53
N ALA A 33 -13.14 -4.81 -2.56
CA ALA A 33 -14.31 -4.25 -3.25
C ALA A 33 -15.52 -4.01 -2.31
N SER A 34 -15.60 -4.75 -1.18
CA SER A 34 -16.68 -4.58 -0.19
C SER A 34 -16.60 -3.28 0.60
N HIS A 35 -15.49 -2.57 0.58
CA HIS A 35 -15.33 -1.28 1.23
C HIS A 35 -15.77 -0.15 0.31
N THR A 36 -16.91 0.48 0.62
CA THR A 36 -17.55 1.51 -0.22
C THR A 36 -17.05 2.94 0.04
N SER A 37 -16.04 3.12 0.90
CA SER A 37 -15.47 4.45 1.15
C SER A 37 -14.82 5.02 -0.11
N GLU A 38 -15.05 6.31 -0.40
CA GLU A 38 -14.39 7.03 -1.50
C GLU A 38 -12.85 7.03 -1.37
N THR A 39 -12.33 6.89 -0.15
CA THR A 39 -10.90 6.79 0.12
C THR A 39 -10.33 5.39 -0.14
N ASN A 40 -11.19 4.38 -0.36
CA ASN A 40 -10.76 3.01 -0.64
C ASN A 40 -10.24 2.89 -2.08
N ARG A 41 -8.94 2.90 -2.22
CA ARG A 41 -8.26 2.71 -3.51
C ARG A 41 -6.98 1.88 -3.34
N PRO A 42 -6.56 1.15 -4.38
CA PRO A 42 -5.28 0.45 -4.40
C PRO A 42 -4.11 1.39 -4.04
N HIS A 43 -3.30 0.99 -3.08
CA HIS A 43 -2.16 1.78 -2.58
C HIS A 43 -1.08 0.87 -2.02
N VAL A 44 0.13 1.42 -1.84
CA VAL A 44 1.23 0.78 -1.13
C VAL A 44 1.52 1.56 0.14
N THR A 45 1.34 0.93 1.30
CA THR A 45 1.69 1.54 2.58
C THR A 45 3.20 1.64 2.72
N VAL A 46 3.69 2.85 2.94
CA VAL A 46 5.12 3.17 3.14
C VAL A 46 5.47 3.22 4.61
N ALA A 47 4.57 3.79 5.41
CA ALA A 47 4.69 3.84 6.86
C ALA A 47 3.29 3.77 7.48
N ALA A 48 3.18 3.15 8.64
CA ALA A 48 1.98 3.13 9.46
C ALA A 48 2.36 3.31 10.93
N ALA A 49 1.51 4.01 11.69
CA ALA A 49 1.62 4.16 13.13
C ALA A 49 0.23 4.33 13.75
N GLU A 50 0.10 4.18 15.06
CA GLU A 50 -1.18 4.49 15.72
C GLU A 50 -1.49 5.98 15.64
N GLU A 51 -0.46 6.84 15.80
CA GLU A 51 -0.53 8.30 15.74
C GLU A 51 0.85 8.91 15.50
N GLY A 52 0.91 10.23 15.29
CA GLY A 52 2.16 11.00 15.27
C GLY A 52 2.81 11.18 13.90
N LEU A 53 2.36 10.49 12.84
CA LEU A 53 2.94 10.66 11.49
C LEU A 53 2.69 12.08 10.92
N ASP A 54 1.64 12.75 11.37
CA ASP A 54 1.26 14.10 10.94
C ASP A 54 2.33 15.14 11.26
N GLY A 55 3.15 14.93 12.28
CA GLY A 55 4.27 15.81 12.63
C GLY A 55 5.35 15.93 11.54
N ALA A 56 5.45 14.97 10.63
CA ALA A 56 6.47 14.94 9.58
C ALA A 56 5.94 15.27 8.16
N LEU A 57 4.66 15.62 7.98
CA LEU A 57 4.05 15.73 6.65
C LEU A 57 4.75 16.73 5.72
N ASP A 58 5.23 17.88 6.24
CA ASP A 58 5.94 18.85 5.42
C ASP A 58 7.30 18.32 4.95
N ALA A 59 8.03 17.61 5.80
CA ALA A 59 9.30 16.97 5.44
C ALA A 59 9.08 15.84 4.43
N VAL A 60 8.04 15.03 4.61
CA VAL A 60 7.66 13.97 3.66
C VAL A 60 7.23 14.58 2.32
N ARG A 61 6.48 15.69 2.32
CA ARG A 61 6.12 16.41 1.08
C ARG A 61 7.36 16.89 0.31
N ALA A 62 8.37 17.39 1.02
CA ALA A 62 9.63 17.77 0.39
C ALA A 62 10.37 16.58 -0.26
N VAL A 63 10.35 15.40 0.40
CA VAL A 63 10.86 14.16 -0.18
C VAL A 63 10.10 13.80 -1.46
N VAL A 64 8.77 13.77 -1.42
CA VAL A 64 7.90 13.44 -2.56
C VAL A 64 8.17 14.35 -3.75
N ALA A 65 8.28 15.67 -3.52
CA ALA A 65 8.59 16.65 -4.56
C ALA A 65 9.95 16.38 -5.21
N GLY A 66 10.96 16.01 -4.43
CA GLY A 66 12.30 15.64 -4.92
C GLY A 66 12.31 14.40 -5.81
N TRP A 67 11.34 13.52 -5.68
CA TRP A 67 11.17 12.30 -6.50
C TRP A 67 10.27 12.49 -7.73
N GLY A 68 9.66 13.67 -7.89
CA GLY A 68 8.81 14.00 -9.04
C GLY A 68 7.57 13.11 -9.17
N LEU A 69 7.02 12.61 -8.07
CA LEU A 69 5.84 11.73 -8.11
C LEU A 69 4.65 12.41 -8.77
N GLY A 70 4.47 13.72 -8.55
CA GLY A 70 3.40 14.51 -9.17
C GLY A 70 3.63 14.89 -10.65
N THR A 71 4.83 14.71 -11.20
CA THR A 71 5.18 15.20 -12.56
C THR A 71 5.61 14.14 -13.55
N GLY A 72 6.00 12.96 -13.12
CA GLY A 72 6.45 11.88 -14.01
C GLY A 72 6.38 10.51 -13.37
N GLY A 73 6.26 10.49 -12.08
CA GLY A 73 6.09 9.28 -11.29
C GLY A 73 7.32 8.37 -11.23
N LEU A 74 7.34 7.49 -10.26
CA LEU A 74 8.37 6.46 -10.09
C LEU A 74 7.92 5.17 -10.76
N ALA A 75 8.69 4.68 -11.75
CA ALA A 75 8.39 3.41 -12.43
C ALA A 75 8.54 2.22 -11.48
N ALA A 76 7.58 1.30 -11.52
CA ALA A 76 7.51 0.10 -10.71
C ALA A 76 6.76 -1.02 -11.44
N VAL A 77 6.72 -2.21 -10.85
CA VAL A 77 6.00 -3.36 -11.38
C VAL A 77 5.21 -4.02 -10.26
N VAL A 78 3.91 -4.22 -10.47
CA VAL A 78 3.12 -5.15 -9.65
C VAL A 78 3.53 -6.56 -10.05
N GLY A 79 4.06 -7.31 -9.11
CA GLY A 79 4.56 -8.67 -9.31
C GLY A 79 3.56 -9.75 -8.87
N SER A 80 4.08 -10.86 -8.41
CA SER A 80 3.31 -12.06 -8.03
C SER A 80 2.37 -11.84 -6.83
N PRO A 81 1.31 -12.64 -6.71
CA PRO A 81 0.55 -12.74 -5.46
C PRO A 81 1.44 -13.15 -4.28
N VAL A 82 1.20 -12.55 -3.12
CA VAL A 82 1.86 -12.87 -1.86
C VAL A 82 0.85 -12.99 -0.73
N LEU A 83 1.22 -13.73 0.31
CA LEU A 83 0.39 -13.97 1.48
C LEU A 83 1.09 -13.48 2.74
N PHE A 84 0.35 -12.76 3.60
CA PHE A 84 0.83 -12.34 4.90
C PHE A 84 -0.07 -12.87 6.01
N GLY A 85 0.49 -13.04 7.21
CA GLY A 85 -0.25 -13.44 8.39
C GLY A 85 -0.41 -14.96 8.48
N GLY A 86 -1.64 -15.45 8.49
CA GLY A 86 -1.97 -16.84 8.69
C GLY A 86 -2.37 -17.19 10.12
N ALA A 87 -2.35 -16.23 11.04
CA ALA A 87 -2.88 -16.44 12.38
C ALA A 87 -4.38 -16.78 12.31
N LYS A 88 -4.79 -17.79 13.09
CA LYS A 88 -6.17 -18.31 13.08
C LYS A 88 -6.67 -18.67 11.66
N GLN A 89 -5.77 -19.12 10.78
CA GLN A 89 -6.07 -19.49 9.38
C GLN A 89 -6.72 -18.35 8.57
N ARG A 90 -6.34 -17.12 8.87
CA ARG A 90 -6.76 -15.92 8.14
C ARG A 90 -5.55 -15.24 7.52
N TRP A 91 -5.62 -15.02 6.21
CA TRP A 91 -4.53 -14.49 5.41
C TRP A 91 -4.89 -13.14 4.81
N VAL A 92 -3.86 -12.31 4.60
CA VAL A 92 -3.94 -11.18 3.69
C VAL A 92 -3.41 -11.65 2.35
N LEU A 93 -4.24 -11.59 1.31
CA LEU A 93 -3.82 -11.80 -0.08
C LEU A 93 -3.49 -10.44 -0.70
N ALA A 94 -2.31 -10.31 -1.25
CA ALA A 94 -1.83 -9.08 -1.85
C ALA A 94 -1.06 -9.36 -3.15
N ARG A 95 -0.75 -8.31 -3.91
CA ARG A 95 0.22 -8.33 -5.01
C ARG A 95 1.50 -7.63 -4.55
N GLN A 96 2.63 -8.29 -4.67
CA GLN A 96 3.93 -7.70 -4.35
C GLN A 96 4.26 -6.58 -5.35
N ILE A 97 4.91 -5.52 -4.88
CA ILE A 97 5.63 -4.60 -5.77
C ILE A 97 7.07 -5.10 -5.89
N VAL A 98 7.52 -5.32 -7.12
CA VAL A 98 8.88 -5.80 -7.36
C VAL A 98 9.88 -4.81 -6.76
N PRO A 99 10.76 -5.23 -5.85
CA PRO A 99 11.73 -4.35 -5.24
C PRO A 99 12.67 -3.75 -6.29
N SER A 100 12.82 -2.43 -6.25
CA SER A 100 13.77 -1.72 -7.08
C SER A 100 14.60 -0.76 -6.23
N ARG A 101 15.84 -0.48 -6.64
CA ARG A 101 16.69 0.46 -5.91
C ARG A 101 16.00 1.83 -5.73
N PRO A 102 15.40 2.44 -6.76
CA PRO A 102 14.68 3.72 -6.58
C PRO A 102 13.57 3.64 -5.55
N LEU A 103 12.72 2.59 -5.58
CA LEU A 103 11.64 2.41 -4.63
C LEU A 103 12.15 2.29 -3.18
N LEU A 104 13.18 1.46 -2.96
CA LEU A 104 13.77 1.29 -1.64
C LEU A 104 14.46 2.57 -1.14
N THR A 105 15.07 3.36 -2.05
CA THR A 105 15.68 4.65 -1.67
C THR A 105 14.62 5.69 -1.31
N LEU A 106 13.51 5.76 -2.04
CA LEU A 106 12.36 6.62 -1.69
C LEU A 106 11.82 6.23 -0.30
N HIS A 107 11.58 4.94 -0.08
CA HIS A 107 11.10 4.42 1.19
C HIS A 107 12.03 4.82 2.36
N ALA A 108 13.34 4.60 2.21
CA ALA A 108 14.33 4.99 3.22
C ALA A 108 14.37 6.52 3.45
N ALA A 109 14.16 7.34 2.41
CA ALA A 109 14.10 8.79 2.54
C ALA A 109 12.86 9.25 3.32
N VAL A 110 11.70 8.63 3.09
CA VAL A 110 10.49 8.90 3.88
C VAL A 110 10.71 8.53 5.35
N HIS A 111 11.27 7.37 5.63
CA HIS A 111 11.55 6.95 7.02
C HIS A 111 12.57 7.82 7.73
N ARG A 112 13.55 8.36 7.00
CA ARG A 112 14.47 9.35 7.55
C ARG A 112 13.73 10.63 7.94
N ALA A 113 12.87 11.14 7.08
CA ALA A 113 12.05 12.31 7.39
C ALA A 113 11.16 12.07 8.63
N LEU A 114 10.56 10.87 8.76
CA LEU A 114 9.79 10.49 9.94
C LEU A 114 10.65 10.50 11.21
N SER A 115 11.83 9.89 11.18
CA SER A 115 12.70 9.81 12.35
C SER A 115 13.25 11.18 12.79
N GLU A 116 13.40 12.13 11.86
CA GLU A 116 13.89 13.48 12.13
C GLU A 116 12.80 14.44 12.60
N HIS A 117 11.56 14.28 12.11
CA HIS A 117 10.48 15.25 12.32
C HIS A 117 9.27 14.72 13.10
N ALA A 118 9.20 13.42 13.32
CA ALA A 118 8.17 12.76 14.12
C ALA A 118 8.79 11.63 14.97
N PRO A 119 9.82 11.91 15.79
CA PRO A 119 10.58 10.88 16.51
C PRO A 119 9.75 10.11 17.55
N GLU A 120 8.62 10.67 17.97
CA GLU A 120 7.70 10.03 18.94
C GLU A 120 6.68 9.08 18.25
N ALA A 121 6.62 9.08 16.92
CA ALA A 121 5.72 8.18 16.20
C ALA A 121 6.26 6.75 16.27
N GLU A 122 5.50 5.86 16.88
CA GLU A 122 5.81 4.42 16.91
C GLU A 122 5.42 3.77 15.57
N VAL A 123 6.36 3.82 14.61
CA VAL A 123 6.15 3.26 13.28
C VAL A 123 6.10 1.74 13.34
N ASP A 124 5.08 1.14 12.70
CA ASP A 124 4.91 -0.31 12.62
C ASP A 124 6.18 -0.96 12.03
N PRO A 125 6.84 -1.90 12.73
CA PRO A 125 8.04 -2.57 12.27
C PRO A 125 7.92 -3.24 10.89
N GLN A 126 6.71 -3.64 10.48
CA GLN A 126 6.47 -4.22 9.16
C GLN A 126 6.54 -3.18 8.02
N THR A 127 6.55 -1.90 8.36
CA THR A 127 6.68 -0.80 7.39
C THR A 127 8.05 -0.11 7.44
N THR A 128 8.93 -0.47 8.38
CA THR A 128 10.29 0.07 8.45
C THR A 128 11.20 -0.50 7.37
N PRO A 129 12.33 0.15 7.01
CA PRO A 129 13.23 -0.31 5.94
C PRO A 129 13.67 -1.76 6.03
N ASP A 130 13.86 -2.30 7.25
CA ASP A 130 14.31 -3.67 7.45
C ASP A 130 13.16 -4.70 7.45
N GLY A 131 11.90 -4.27 7.62
CA GLY A 131 10.72 -5.13 7.69
C GLY A 131 9.78 -5.01 6.50
N TRP A 132 9.98 -4.04 5.63
CA TRP A 132 9.01 -3.69 4.60
C TRP A 132 8.97 -4.65 3.43
N THR A 133 7.78 -5.14 3.14
CA THR A 133 7.47 -5.81 1.88
C THR A 133 6.43 -4.99 1.13
N ALA A 134 6.87 -4.26 0.12
CA ALA A 134 6.00 -3.42 -0.71
C ALA A 134 4.91 -4.27 -1.38
N HIS A 135 3.64 -3.93 -1.15
CA HIS A 135 2.51 -4.69 -1.70
C HIS A 135 1.24 -3.85 -1.80
N VAL A 136 0.34 -4.29 -2.68
CA VAL A 136 -1.05 -3.80 -2.74
C VAL A 136 -1.98 -4.90 -2.25
N THR A 137 -2.77 -4.61 -1.23
CA THR A 137 -3.72 -5.56 -0.64
C THR A 137 -4.90 -5.79 -1.58
N LEU A 138 -5.24 -7.05 -1.81
CA LEU A 138 -6.44 -7.47 -2.55
C LEU A 138 -7.56 -7.91 -1.62
N SER A 139 -7.20 -8.64 -0.57
CA SER A 139 -8.15 -9.21 0.38
C SER A 139 -7.55 -9.27 1.78
N ARG A 140 -8.37 -9.01 2.78
CA ARG A 140 -8.05 -9.25 4.19
C ARG A 140 -8.89 -10.41 4.70
N ARG A 141 -8.36 -11.17 5.66
CA ARG A 141 -9.05 -12.30 6.32
C ARG A 141 -9.46 -13.43 5.36
N MET A 142 -8.70 -13.65 4.29
CA MET A 142 -8.90 -14.78 3.37
C MET A 142 -8.78 -16.11 4.15
N PRO A 143 -9.80 -16.99 4.12
CA PRO A 143 -9.72 -18.30 4.74
C PRO A 143 -8.65 -19.18 4.07
N ALA A 144 -7.93 -20.00 4.84
CA ALA A 144 -6.87 -20.86 4.32
C ALA A 144 -7.38 -21.88 3.28
N ASP A 145 -8.56 -22.43 3.49
CA ASP A 145 -9.22 -23.39 2.60
C ASP A 145 -9.72 -22.78 1.27
N ARG A 146 -9.79 -21.43 1.17
CA ARG A 146 -10.21 -20.72 -0.03
C ARG A 146 -9.04 -20.11 -0.82
N LEU A 147 -7.78 -20.30 -0.37
CA LEU A 147 -6.61 -19.67 -1.02
C LEU A 147 -6.40 -20.15 -2.47
N ALA A 148 -6.57 -21.44 -2.74
CA ALA A 148 -6.40 -21.96 -4.09
C ALA A 148 -7.41 -21.36 -5.06
N GLU A 149 -8.66 -21.19 -4.63
CA GLU A 149 -9.70 -20.55 -5.42
C GLU A 149 -9.40 -19.04 -5.63
N ALA A 150 -8.95 -18.35 -4.59
CA ALA A 150 -8.55 -16.95 -4.71
C ALA A 150 -7.41 -16.74 -5.71
N LEU A 151 -6.39 -17.61 -5.68
CA LEU A 151 -5.27 -17.57 -6.61
C LEU A 151 -5.68 -17.91 -8.05
N ALA A 152 -6.73 -18.70 -8.24
CA ALA A 152 -7.23 -19.04 -9.57
C ALA A 152 -7.96 -17.89 -10.27
N VAL A 153 -8.50 -16.92 -9.50
CA VAL A 153 -9.26 -15.77 -10.06
C VAL A 153 -8.45 -14.47 -10.11
N VAL A 154 -7.32 -14.41 -9.41
CA VAL A 154 -6.42 -13.26 -9.47
C VAL A 154 -5.44 -13.43 -10.62
N ASP A 155 -5.46 -12.49 -11.58
CA ASP A 155 -4.49 -12.47 -12.67
C ASP A 155 -3.06 -12.32 -12.11
N PRO A 156 -2.14 -13.28 -12.34
CA PRO A 156 -0.78 -13.24 -11.85
C PRO A 156 0.16 -12.38 -12.73
N GLU A 157 -0.27 -11.96 -13.92
CA GLU A 157 0.59 -11.26 -14.87
C GLU A 157 1.17 -9.97 -14.28
N PRO A 158 2.47 -9.70 -14.50
CA PRO A 158 3.09 -8.47 -14.05
C PRO A 158 2.46 -7.23 -14.69
N ILE A 159 2.22 -6.18 -13.88
CA ILE A 159 1.66 -4.91 -14.36
C ILE A 159 2.73 -3.82 -14.22
N PRO A 160 3.36 -3.36 -15.32
CA PRO A 160 4.20 -2.16 -15.29
C PRO A 160 3.34 -0.93 -14.98
N PHE A 161 3.82 -0.07 -14.07
CA PHE A 161 3.08 1.11 -13.64
C PHE A 161 4.00 2.22 -13.14
N ARG A 162 3.40 3.34 -12.74
CA ARG A 162 4.08 4.42 -12.05
C ARG A 162 3.36 4.77 -10.75
N PHE A 163 4.14 5.03 -9.70
CA PHE A 163 3.64 5.75 -8.55
C PHE A 163 3.48 7.23 -8.91
N THR A 164 2.30 7.77 -8.71
CA THR A 164 1.91 9.12 -9.14
C THR A 164 1.80 10.11 -7.99
N GLY A 165 1.81 9.65 -6.76
CA GLY A 165 1.68 10.50 -5.58
C GLY A 165 1.88 9.73 -4.29
N LEU A 166 1.90 10.47 -3.22
CA LEU A 166 1.83 9.95 -1.84
C LEU A 166 0.69 10.67 -1.13
N ARG A 167 -0.07 9.95 -0.32
CA ARG A 167 -1.09 10.53 0.54
C ARG A 167 -0.88 10.13 2.00
N PHE A 168 -1.32 10.98 2.89
CA PHE A 168 -1.50 10.67 4.30
C PHE A 168 -2.96 10.30 4.55
N TRP A 169 -3.20 9.16 5.19
CA TRP A 169 -4.49 8.70 5.66
C TRP A 169 -4.55 8.73 7.18
N ASP A 170 -5.55 9.43 7.71
CA ASP A 170 -5.85 9.46 9.14
C ASP A 170 -7.16 8.74 9.42
N SER A 171 -7.08 7.54 9.97
CA SER A 171 -8.23 6.68 10.25
C SER A 171 -9.20 7.24 11.30
N PRO A 172 -8.74 7.90 12.38
CA PRO A 172 -9.61 8.58 13.34
C PRO A 172 -10.54 9.62 12.72
N SER A 173 -9.98 10.54 11.95
CA SER A 173 -10.74 11.61 11.30
C SER A 173 -11.38 11.20 9.97
N LYS A 174 -10.97 10.04 9.41
CA LYS A 174 -11.32 9.56 8.06
C LYS A 174 -10.94 10.56 6.97
N THR A 175 -9.83 11.26 7.15
CA THR A 175 -9.34 12.26 6.21
C THR A 175 -8.16 11.76 5.41
N VAL A 176 -8.04 12.29 4.20
CA VAL A 176 -6.92 12.09 3.29
C VAL A 176 -6.28 13.44 3.01
N THR A 177 -4.96 13.49 3.05
CA THR A 177 -4.18 14.66 2.64
C THR A 177 -3.18 14.23 1.57
N ASP A 178 -3.27 14.80 0.38
CA ASP A 178 -2.28 14.58 -0.67
C ASP A 178 -0.97 15.35 -0.35
N LEU A 179 0.17 14.73 -0.64
CA LEU A 179 1.49 15.25 -0.27
C LEU A 179 2.34 15.60 -1.50
#